data_0e5d86c9f7a45f99145723c198fc0bbb
#
_entry.id   0e5d86c9f7a45f99145723c198fc0bbb
#
_cell.length_a   1.000
_cell.length_b   1.000
_cell.length_c   1.000
_cell.angle_alpha   90.00
_cell.angle_beta   90.00
_cell.angle_gamma   90.00
#
_symmetry.space_group_name_H-M   'P 1'
#
loop_
_entity.id
_entity.type
_entity.pdbx_description
1 polymer ?
#
loop_
_entity_poly.entity_id
_entity_poly.type
_entity_poly.pdbx_seq_one_letter_code
_entity_poly.pdbx_strand_id
1 'polypeptide(L)'
;MAFKFENFEVWRRAIEFANEMFDVADSLPQKYQFSLGEQLRRAALSIPTNLAEGSGRDNPKEKRYFYGLSKGSVYEVVSLLVMIGKRGHLTRGDYRRHYKEADEIAAMITGAIYTVTSSSSSSAS
;
A
#
# COMPACT_ATOMS: atom_id res chain seq x y z
N MET A 1 -9.88 -1.01 23.78
CA MET A 1 -9.41 -2.25 23.14
C MET A 1 -8.84 -1.93 21.77
N ALA A 2 -7.63 -2.37 21.51
CA ALA A 2 -6.96 -2.10 20.23
C ALA A 2 -7.36 -3.14 19.19
N PHE A 3 -7.50 -2.70 17.94
CA PHE A 3 -7.64 -3.62 16.81
C PHE A 3 -6.28 -4.23 16.48
N LYS A 4 -6.27 -5.46 15.98
CA LYS A 4 -5.04 -6.19 15.67
C LYS A 4 -4.11 -5.42 14.73
N PHE A 5 -4.67 -4.74 13.71
CA PHE A 5 -3.86 -4.04 12.73
C PHE A 5 -3.07 -2.87 13.33
N GLU A 6 -3.50 -2.32 14.45
CA GLU A 6 -2.80 -1.20 15.07
C GLU A 6 -1.37 -1.55 15.50
N ASN A 7 -1.10 -2.84 15.75
CA ASN A 7 0.23 -3.34 16.09
C ASN A 7 0.97 -3.93 14.89
N PHE A 8 0.37 -3.84 13.72
CA PHE A 8 0.94 -4.36 12.48
C PHE A 8 1.83 -3.28 11.87
N GLU A 9 3.12 -3.46 11.95
CA GLU A 9 4.07 -2.41 11.55
C GLU A 9 3.88 -1.97 10.10
N VAL A 10 3.68 -2.92 9.17
CA VAL A 10 3.49 -2.58 7.76
C VAL A 10 2.22 -1.74 7.57
N TRP A 11 1.19 -1.95 8.39
CA TRP A 11 -0.01 -1.12 8.34
C TRP A 11 0.32 0.33 8.72
N ARG A 12 1.10 0.53 9.78
CA ARG A 12 1.50 1.88 10.20
C ARG A 12 2.30 2.59 9.11
N ARG A 13 3.24 1.86 8.50
CA ARG A 13 4.03 2.42 7.40
C ARG A 13 3.16 2.73 6.19
N ALA A 14 2.17 1.89 5.91
CA ALA A 14 1.23 2.10 4.81
C ALA A 14 0.36 3.35 5.03
N ILE A 15 -0.06 3.60 6.28
CA ILE A 15 -0.81 4.81 6.63
C ILE A 15 0.03 6.06 6.36
N GLU A 16 1.28 6.07 6.81
CA GLU A 16 2.18 7.21 6.59
C GLU A 16 2.44 7.43 5.10
N PHE A 17 2.67 6.34 4.39
CA PHE A 17 2.88 6.40 2.94
C PHE A 17 1.65 6.92 2.22
N ALA A 18 0.46 6.44 2.58
CA ALA A 18 -0.79 6.91 2.00
C ALA A 18 -0.96 8.40 2.24
N ASN A 19 -0.65 8.87 3.44
CA ASN A 19 -0.73 10.29 3.76
C ASN A 19 0.21 11.13 2.87
N GLU A 20 1.42 10.64 2.63
CA GLU A 20 2.35 11.31 1.71
C GLU A 20 1.81 11.32 0.28
N MET A 21 1.15 10.23 -0.15
CA MET A 21 0.56 10.16 -1.49
C MET A 21 -0.60 11.14 -1.64
N PHE A 22 -1.37 11.39 -0.57
CA PHE A 22 -2.39 12.41 -0.57
C PHE A 22 -1.77 13.78 -0.80
N ASP A 23 -0.63 14.07 -0.16
CA ASP A 23 0.08 15.33 -0.37
C ASP A 23 0.54 15.47 -1.83
N VAL A 24 1.07 14.40 -2.42
CA VAL A 24 1.45 14.40 -3.84
C VAL A 24 0.23 14.70 -4.72
N ALA A 25 -0.88 14.03 -4.46
CA ALA A 25 -2.11 14.21 -5.23
C ALA A 25 -2.62 15.65 -5.09
N ASP A 26 -2.62 16.19 -3.88
CA ASP A 26 -3.11 17.53 -3.61
C ASP A 26 -2.27 18.61 -4.30
N SER A 27 -0.99 18.32 -4.56
CA SER A 27 -0.10 19.25 -5.24
C SER A 27 -0.27 19.29 -6.76
N LEU A 28 -1.05 18.36 -7.32
CA LEU A 28 -1.25 18.30 -8.77
C LEU A 28 -2.10 19.47 -9.26
N PRO A 29 -1.86 19.93 -10.51
CA PRO A 29 -2.72 20.94 -11.11
C PRO A 29 -4.19 20.53 -11.12
N GLN A 30 -5.07 21.50 -11.11
CA GLN A 30 -6.52 21.27 -11.10
C GLN A 30 -6.97 20.28 -12.17
N LYS A 31 -6.37 20.35 -13.35
CA LYS A 31 -6.76 19.48 -14.47
C LYS A 31 -6.50 18.00 -14.20
N TYR A 32 -5.65 17.67 -13.20
CA TYR A 32 -5.34 16.28 -12.85
C TYR A 32 -5.99 15.83 -11.55
N GLN A 33 -6.70 16.69 -10.83
CA GLN A 33 -7.27 16.35 -9.53
C GLN A 33 -8.27 15.20 -9.59
N PHE A 34 -9.11 15.17 -10.63
CA PHE A 34 -10.15 14.16 -10.79
C PHE A 34 -9.74 12.98 -11.68
N SER A 35 -8.46 12.89 -12.04
CA SER A 35 -7.90 11.78 -12.79
C SER A 35 -6.74 11.18 -12.01
N LEU A 36 -5.50 11.59 -12.29
CA LEU A 36 -4.32 11.07 -11.59
C LEU A 36 -4.41 11.25 -10.08
N GLY A 37 -4.88 12.40 -9.63
CA GLY A 37 -4.98 12.70 -8.20
C GLY A 37 -5.94 11.75 -7.49
N GLU A 38 -7.13 11.59 -8.03
CA GLU A 38 -8.14 10.70 -7.45
C GLU A 38 -7.67 9.25 -7.44
N GLN A 39 -7.10 8.78 -8.55
CA GLN A 39 -6.59 7.43 -8.63
C GLN A 39 -5.46 7.18 -7.63
N LEU A 40 -4.56 8.16 -7.47
CA LEU A 40 -3.47 8.03 -6.51
C LEU A 40 -4.00 7.93 -5.08
N ARG A 41 -4.96 8.77 -4.71
CA ARG A 41 -5.58 8.73 -3.37
C ARG A 41 -6.24 7.37 -3.12
N ARG A 42 -7.00 6.86 -4.08
CA ARG A 42 -7.68 5.57 -3.95
C ARG A 42 -6.70 4.42 -3.80
N ALA A 43 -5.71 4.35 -4.68
CA ALA A 43 -4.71 3.27 -4.62
C ALA A 43 -3.93 3.32 -3.32
N ALA A 44 -3.51 4.52 -2.90
CA ALA A 44 -2.74 4.69 -1.68
C ALA A 44 -3.54 4.27 -0.45
N LEU A 45 -4.80 4.71 -0.36
CA LEU A 45 -5.66 4.37 0.78
C LEU A 45 -5.97 2.87 0.83
N SER A 46 -6.05 2.24 -0.33
CA SER A 46 -6.33 0.80 -0.45
C SER A 46 -5.22 -0.05 0.20
N ILE A 47 -3.99 0.44 0.28
CA ILE A 47 -2.89 -0.31 0.89
C ILE A 47 -3.18 -0.61 2.37
N PRO A 48 -3.32 0.39 3.25
CA PRO A 48 -3.59 0.11 4.65
C PRO A 48 -4.98 -0.48 4.88
N THR A 49 -5.97 -0.12 4.07
CA THR A 49 -7.33 -0.64 4.25
C THR A 49 -7.37 -2.16 4.06
N ASN A 50 -6.71 -2.67 3.03
CA ASN A 50 -6.66 -4.11 2.79
C ASN A 50 -5.79 -4.85 3.82
N LEU A 51 -4.73 -4.21 4.33
CA LEU A 51 -3.95 -4.78 5.42
C LEU A 51 -4.79 -4.92 6.69
N ALA A 52 -5.58 -3.91 7.01
CA ALA A 52 -6.47 -3.95 8.16
C ALA A 52 -7.54 -5.04 8.00
N GLU A 53 -8.16 -5.12 6.81
CA GLU A 53 -9.14 -6.15 6.51
C GLU A 53 -8.55 -7.55 6.69
N GLY A 54 -7.38 -7.79 6.11
CA GLY A 54 -6.74 -9.09 6.19
C GLY A 54 -6.36 -9.47 7.60
N SER A 55 -5.88 -8.51 8.39
CA SER A 55 -5.47 -8.78 9.78
C SER A 55 -6.65 -9.21 10.65
N GLY A 56 -7.86 -8.78 10.30
CA GLY A 56 -9.08 -9.12 11.03
C GLY A 56 -9.70 -10.45 10.62
N ARG A 57 -9.19 -11.10 9.59
CA ARG A 57 -9.72 -12.39 9.15
C ARG A 57 -9.07 -13.52 9.94
N ASP A 58 -9.84 -14.57 10.24
CA ASP A 58 -9.30 -15.74 10.92
C ASP A 58 -8.79 -16.79 9.92
N ASN A 59 -9.40 -16.82 8.73
CA ASN A 59 -9.05 -17.77 7.69
C ASN A 59 -7.76 -17.37 6.97
N PRO A 60 -6.72 -18.23 6.96
CA PRO A 60 -5.44 -17.87 6.32
C PRO A 60 -5.56 -17.55 4.84
N LYS A 61 -6.45 -18.23 4.12
CA LYS A 61 -6.65 -17.97 2.69
C LYS A 61 -7.20 -16.57 2.46
N GLU A 62 -8.12 -16.11 3.32
CA GLU A 62 -8.67 -14.77 3.24
C GLU A 62 -7.64 -13.72 3.62
N LYS A 63 -6.81 -14.00 4.64
CA LYS A 63 -5.70 -13.10 4.99
C LYS A 63 -4.80 -12.88 3.77
N ARG A 64 -4.37 -13.95 3.13
CA ARG A 64 -3.51 -13.86 1.95
C ARG A 64 -4.16 -13.08 0.82
N TYR A 65 -5.48 -13.27 0.63
CA TYR A 65 -6.23 -12.56 -0.39
C TYR A 65 -6.15 -11.04 -0.17
N PHE A 66 -6.47 -10.59 1.04
CA PHE A 66 -6.46 -9.14 1.34
C PHE A 66 -5.05 -8.57 1.31
N TYR A 67 -4.06 -9.30 1.80
CA TYR A 67 -2.66 -8.84 1.73
C TYR A 67 -2.20 -8.76 0.27
N GLY A 68 -2.65 -9.68 -0.58
CA GLY A 68 -2.38 -9.64 -2.01
C GLY A 68 -2.99 -8.41 -2.68
N LEU A 69 -4.23 -8.05 -2.32
CA LEU A 69 -4.87 -6.83 -2.81
C LEU A 69 -4.08 -5.59 -2.39
N SER A 70 -3.61 -5.56 -1.14
CA SER A 70 -2.79 -4.46 -0.64
C SER A 70 -1.51 -4.33 -1.46
N LYS A 71 -0.83 -5.43 -1.73
CA LYS A 71 0.40 -5.43 -2.54
C LYS A 71 0.14 -4.93 -3.96
N GLY A 72 -0.97 -5.36 -4.55
CA GLY A 72 -1.39 -4.86 -5.88
C GLY A 72 -1.58 -3.36 -5.89
N SER A 73 -2.12 -2.81 -4.79
CA SER A 73 -2.31 -1.36 -4.66
C SER A 73 -0.97 -0.62 -4.59
N VAL A 74 0.05 -1.21 -3.96
CA VAL A 74 1.41 -0.61 -3.97
C VAL A 74 1.92 -0.50 -5.40
N TYR A 75 1.74 -1.55 -6.20
CA TYR A 75 2.16 -1.55 -7.60
C TYR A 75 1.42 -0.47 -8.39
N GLU A 76 0.12 -0.31 -8.13
CA GLU A 76 -0.67 0.73 -8.78
C GLU A 76 -0.15 2.13 -8.42
N VAL A 77 0.17 2.36 -7.16
CA VAL A 77 0.74 3.64 -6.71
C VAL A 77 2.03 3.94 -7.47
N VAL A 78 2.94 2.97 -7.56
CA VAL A 78 4.21 3.18 -8.25
C VAL A 78 3.98 3.51 -9.72
N SER A 79 3.05 2.81 -10.38
CA SER A 79 2.70 3.09 -11.78
C SER A 79 2.19 4.53 -11.94
N LEU A 80 1.33 4.98 -11.02
CA LEU A 80 0.81 6.35 -11.05
C LEU A 80 1.91 7.38 -10.81
N LEU A 81 2.85 7.10 -9.91
CA LEU A 81 3.98 8.00 -9.66
C LEU A 81 4.86 8.14 -10.91
N VAL A 82 5.05 7.07 -11.66
CA VAL A 82 5.77 7.13 -12.93
C VAL A 82 5.07 8.09 -13.89
N MET A 83 3.75 7.95 -14.03
CA MET A 83 2.96 8.82 -14.91
C MET A 83 3.03 10.28 -14.46
N ILE A 84 2.89 10.52 -13.16
CA ILE A 84 2.94 11.88 -12.59
C ILE A 84 4.31 12.52 -12.88
N GLY A 85 5.40 11.73 -12.73
CA GLY A 85 6.74 12.18 -13.06
C GLY A 85 6.90 12.51 -14.54
N LYS A 86 6.34 11.66 -15.41
CA LYS A 86 6.36 11.89 -16.86
C LYS A 86 5.62 13.16 -17.25
N ARG A 87 4.58 13.54 -16.48
CA ARG A 87 3.84 14.78 -16.71
C ARG A 87 4.53 16.00 -16.07
N GLY A 88 5.69 15.80 -15.43
CA GLY A 88 6.49 16.89 -14.88
C GLY A 88 6.04 17.37 -13.52
N HIS A 89 5.23 16.60 -12.79
CA HIS A 89 4.67 17.02 -11.50
C HIS A 89 5.22 16.25 -10.31
N LEU A 90 6.37 15.62 -10.50
CA LEU A 90 7.08 14.94 -9.42
C LEU A 90 8.57 14.99 -9.76
N THR A 91 9.39 15.48 -8.84
CA THR A 91 10.83 15.54 -9.07
C THR A 91 11.42 14.14 -9.02
N ARG A 92 12.59 13.97 -9.64
CA ARG A 92 13.29 12.70 -9.62
C ARG A 92 13.64 12.29 -8.19
N GLY A 93 14.04 13.24 -7.36
CA GLY A 93 14.38 12.99 -5.95
C GLY A 93 13.18 12.49 -5.16
N ASP A 94 12.03 13.14 -5.32
CA ASP A 94 10.81 12.75 -4.65
C ASP A 94 10.33 11.38 -5.16
N TYR A 95 10.41 11.14 -6.47
CA TYR A 95 10.05 9.85 -7.03
C TYR A 95 10.89 8.72 -6.42
N ARG A 96 12.20 8.91 -6.32
CA ARG A 96 13.11 7.90 -5.75
C ARG A 96 12.77 7.61 -4.29
N ARG A 97 12.47 8.64 -3.53
CA ARG A 97 12.13 8.50 -2.11
C ARG A 97 10.83 7.70 -1.95
N HIS A 98 9.82 8.04 -2.72
CA HIS A 98 8.53 7.32 -2.67
C HIS A 98 8.66 5.90 -3.22
N TYR A 99 9.46 5.70 -4.26
CA TYR A 99 9.71 4.38 -4.81
C TYR A 99 10.34 3.47 -3.76
N LYS A 100 11.35 3.97 -3.06
CA LYS A 100 12.04 3.20 -2.01
C LYS A 100 11.07 2.79 -0.91
N GLU A 101 10.24 3.70 -0.46
CA GLU A 101 9.25 3.42 0.57
C GLU A 101 8.24 2.38 0.09
N ALA A 102 7.75 2.52 -1.14
CA ALA A 102 6.82 1.56 -1.73
C ALA A 102 7.44 0.17 -1.83
N ASP A 103 8.71 0.09 -2.24
CA ASP A 103 9.44 -1.17 -2.38
C ASP A 103 9.56 -1.87 -1.02
N GLU A 104 9.89 -1.12 0.03
CA GLU A 104 10.00 -1.66 1.38
C GLU A 104 8.65 -2.16 1.90
N ILE A 105 7.58 -1.41 1.66
CA ILE A 105 6.22 -1.81 2.06
C ILE A 105 5.83 -3.09 1.32
N ALA A 106 6.07 -3.16 0.01
CA ALA A 106 5.77 -4.36 -0.77
C ALA A 106 6.52 -5.59 -0.25
N ALA A 107 7.79 -5.41 0.13
CA ALA A 107 8.58 -6.50 0.70
C ALA A 107 8.01 -6.95 2.05
N MET A 108 7.58 -6.02 2.88
CA MET A 108 6.96 -6.34 4.18
C MET A 108 5.64 -7.08 3.99
N ILE A 109 4.84 -6.69 2.99
CA ILE A 109 3.58 -7.38 2.69
C ILE A 109 3.87 -8.81 2.22
N THR A 110 4.87 -8.97 1.35
CA THR A 110 5.30 -10.30 0.90
C THR A 110 5.69 -11.17 2.09
N GLY A 111 6.43 -10.61 3.05
CA GLY A 111 6.80 -11.30 4.27
C GLY A 111 5.59 -11.71 5.10
N ALA A 112 4.59 -10.84 5.21
CA ALA A 112 3.36 -11.13 5.92
C ALA A 112 2.59 -12.28 5.26
N ILE A 113 2.51 -12.28 3.93
CA ILE A 113 1.86 -13.36 3.17
C ILE A 113 2.59 -14.68 3.43
N TYR A 114 3.91 -14.65 3.40
CA TYR A 114 4.73 -15.83 3.63
C TYR A 114 4.53 -16.39 5.05
N THR A 115 4.47 -15.52 6.04
CA THR A 115 4.25 -15.89 7.43
C THR A 115 2.90 -16.61 7.61
N VAL A 116 1.84 -16.08 6.99
CA VAL A 116 0.51 -16.69 7.03
C VAL A 116 0.56 -18.09 6.37
N THR A 117 1.23 -18.18 5.24
CA THR A 117 1.34 -19.46 4.51
C THR A 117 2.10 -20.49 5.33
N SER A 118 3.22 -20.13 5.95
CA SER A 118 4.03 -21.02 6.79
C SER A 118 3.23 -21.48 8.01
N SER A 119 2.53 -20.57 8.69
CA SER A 119 1.70 -20.89 9.86
C SER A 119 0.56 -21.84 9.48
N SER A 120 -0.06 -21.60 8.32
CA SER A 120 -1.14 -22.45 7.82
C SER A 120 -0.63 -23.86 7.53
N SER A 121 0.55 -24.00 6.92
CA SER A 121 1.18 -25.30 6.64
C SER A 121 1.52 -26.03 7.94
N SER A 122 2.05 -25.34 8.93
CA SER A 122 2.35 -25.91 10.24
C SER A 122 1.09 -26.41 10.93
N SER A 123 0.01 -25.64 10.85
CA SER A 123 -1.27 -26.02 11.47
C SER A 123 -1.88 -27.25 10.83
N ALA A 124 -1.64 -27.45 9.54
CA ALA A 124 -2.21 -28.58 8.79
C ALA A 124 -1.52 -29.91 9.09
N SER A 125 -0.33 -29.84 9.63
CA SER A 125 0.43 -31.03 9.95
C SER A 125 0.21 -31.47 11.40
#